data_7e43d44f8fd3acd372390116650fc5dc
#
_entry.id   7e43d44f8fd3acd372390116650fc5dc
#
_cell.length_a   1.000
_cell.length_b   1.000
_cell.length_c   1.000
_cell.angle_alpha   90.00
_cell.angle_beta   90.00
_cell.angle_gamma   90.00
#
_symmetry.space_group_name_H-M   'P 1'
#
loop_
_entity.id
_entity.type
_entity.pdbx_description
1 polymer ?
#
loop_
_entity_poly.entity_id
_entity_poly.type
_entity_poly.pdbx_seq_one_letter_code
_entity_poly.pdbx_strand_id
1 'polypeptide(L)'
;MASFFDEKEREENNMTKSFNEFRNQVLGKGYNIDGAYGNQCWDGYAKYCQYLGYPYANCTTSGYVKDIWNNRKTNGMLKNFVEVEIMQPGDIAVFKEVKGWTPLSHIAIFVKDLRNGYGLFLGQNQGGANGNFNEVKFPYSATFATAFRPKMFANSSETVLNEIPNDFIKESATFYCNVDKINIRRAPSLKGKLTGDWYENGMTVKYDGYVKREGYVWISWISAKTGNRHWMAVGELNKNGYNTKPYGTFK
;
A
#
# COMPACT_ATOMS: atom_id res chain seq x y z
N MET A 1 -4.38 -31.27 -25.02
CA MET A 1 -3.21 -30.38 -25.27
C MET A 1 -3.72 -28.95 -25.25
N ALA A 2 -3.82 -28.32 -24.10
CA ALA A 2 -4.02 -26.88 -23.99
C ALA A 2 -2.67 -26.26 -24.34
N SER A 3 -2.65 -25.37 -25.32
CA SER A 3 -1.45 -24.94 -25.97
C SER A 3 -0.64 -23.97 -25.09
N PHE A 4 0.66 -24.11 -25.14
CA PHE A 4 1.69 -23.20 -24.59
C PHE A 4 1.47 -21.71 -24.99
N PHE A 5 0.61 -21.45 -26.00
CA PHE A 5 0.20 -20.12 -26.45
C PHE A 5 -0.83 -19.49 -25.50
N ASP A 6 -1.67 -20.28 -24.85
CA ASP A 6 -2.71 -19.79 -23.94
C ASP A 6 -2.14 -19.34 -22.57
N GLU A 7 -1.01 -19.93 -22.16
CA GLU A 7 -0.28 -19.48 -20.96
C GLU A 7 0.52 -18.19 -21.23
N LYS A 8 1.15 -18.07 -22.41
CA LYS A 8 1.86 -16.85 -22.80
C LYS A 8 0.92 -15.65 -23.01
N GLU A 9 -0.24 -15.85 -23.62
CA GLU A 9 -1.25 -14.79 -23.74
C GLU A 9 -1.87 -14.42 -22.38
N ARG A 10 -1.97 -15.36 -21.44
CA ARG A 10 -2.32 -15.07 -20.04
C ARG A 10 -1.20 -14.35 -19.28
N GLU A 11 0.06 -14.64 -19.56
CA GLU A 11 1.21 -13.95 -18.97
C GLU A 11 1.44 -12.57 -19.61
N GLU A 12 1.23 -12.36 -20.89
CA GLU A 12 1.30 -11.05 -21.54
C GLU A 12 0.10 -10.14 -21.22
N ASN A 13 -1.09 -10.69 -20.96
CA ASN A 13 -2.23 -9.95 -20.41
C ASN A 13 -2.13 -9.67 -18.89
N ASN A 14 -1.17 -10.25 -18.22
CA ASN A 14 -0.83 -9.97 -16.83
C ASN A 14 0.27 -8.90 -16.72
N MET A 15 0.26 -7.92 -17.61
CA MET A 15 0.91 -6.64 -17.33
C MET A 15 0.29 -6.13 -16.04
N THR A 16 1.05 -6.17 -14.97
CA THR A 16 0.63 -5.89 -13.59
C THR A 16 -0.08 -4.54 -13.54
N LYS A 17 -1.41 -4.57 -13.55
CA LYS A 17 -2.24 -3.38 -13.38
C LYS A 17 -1.72 -2.62 -12.18
N SER A 18 -1.37 -1.35 -12.34
CA SER A 18 -0.86 -0.52 -11.27
C SER A 18 -1.84 0.60 -10.93
N PHE A 19 -1.89 1.00 -9.69
CA PHE A 19 -2.68 2.15 -9.28
C PHE A 19 -2.24 3.44 -10.01
N ASN A 20 -0.95 3.63 -10.24
CA ASN A 20 -0.44 4.81 -10.94
C ASN A 20 -0.92 4.86 -12.39
N GLU A 21 -1.02 3.74 -13.05
CA GLU A 21 -1.57 3.66 -14.42
C GLU A 21 -3.06 4.06 -14.43
N PHE A 22 -3.87 3.48 -13.52
CA PHE A 22 -5.27 3.87 -13.36
C PHE A 22 -5.41 5.38 -13.11
N ARG A 23 -4.67 5.90 -12.13
CA ARG A 23 -4.67 7.32 -11.79
C ARG A 23 -4.41 8.22 -13.01
N ASN A 24 -3.40 7.89 -13.82
CA ASN A 24 -3.05 8.63 -15.03
C ASN A 24 -4.15 8.54 -16.12
N GLN A 25 -4.85 7.42 -16.20
CA GLN A 25 -5.95 7.23 -17.17
C GLN A 25 -7.18 8.06 -16.83
N VAL A 26 -7.51 8.26 -15.54
CA VAL A 26 -8.78 8.83 -15.11
C VAL A 26 -8.72 10.29 -14.65
N LEU A 27 -7.57 10.77 -14.22
CA LEU A 27 -7.42 12.11 -13.66
C LEU A 27 -7.96 13.18 -14.65
N GLY A 28 -8.85 14.06 -14.18
CA GLY A 28 -9.52 15.08 -14.98
C GLY A 28 -10.72 14.60 -15.81
N LYS A 29 -11.00 13.28 -15.84
CA LYS A 29 -12.14 12.70 -16.58
C LYS A 29 -13.27 12.33 -15.63
N GLY A 30 -14.52 12.38 -16.12
CA GLY A 30 -15.72 11.96 -15.41
C GLY A 30 -16.30 10.69 -15.98
N TYR A 31 -16.85 9.85 -15.12
CA TYR A 31 -17.51 8.60 -15.48
C TYR A 31 -18.82 8.49 -14.72
N ASN A 32 -19.90 8.17 -15.42
CA ASN A 32 -21.21 7.84 -14.89
C ASN A 32 -21.50 6.38 -15.28
N ILE A 33 -21.24 5.46 -14.36
CA ILE A 33 -21.25 4.00 -14.63
C ILE A 33 -22.66 3.43 -14.59
N ASP A 34 -23.51 3.95 -13.70
CA ASP A 34 -24.91 3.48 -13.56
C ASP A 34 -25.91 4.33 -14.38
N GLY A 35 -25.47 5.44 -14.98
CA GLY A 35 -26.31 6.37 -15.71
C GLY A 35 -27.20 7.26 -14.82
N ALA A 36 -26.98 7.27 -13.51
CA ALA A 36 -27.81 7.99 -12.55
C ALA A 36 -27.01 9.08 -11.81
N TYR A 37 -27.68 10.20 -11.52
CA TYR A 37 -27.17 11.31 -10.70
C TYR A 37 -25.84 11.96 -11.16
N GLY A 38 -25.41 11.71 -12.42
CA GLY A 38 -24.13 12.21 -12.93
C GLY A 38 -22.91 11.49 -12.33
N ASN A 39 -21.74 12.11 -12.40
CA ASN A 39 -20.49 11.50 -11.96
C ASN A 39 -20.38 11.50 -10.43
N GLN A 40 -20.82 10.44 -9.76
CA GLN A 40 -20.78 10.31 -8.31
C GLN A 40 -19.49 9.66 -7.81
N CYS A 41 -19.24 9.72 -6.51
CA CYS A 41 -18.10 9.05 -5.88
C CYS A 41 -18.18 7.52 -6.03
N TRP A 42 -19.38 6.95 -6.04
CA TRP A 42 -19.60 5.52 -6.28
C TRP A 42 -19.15 5.12 -7.70
N ASP A 43 -19.41 5.95 -8.72
CA ASP A 43 -18.95 5.68 -10.10
C ASP A 43 -17.42 5.65 -10.20
N GLY A 44 -16.75 6.53 -9.45
CA GLY A 44 -15.30 6.51 -9.35
C GLY A 44 -14.76 5.19 -8.79
N TYR A 45 -15.39 4.71 -7.71
CA TYR A 45 -15.10 3.41 -7.14
C TYR A 45 -15.42 2.26 -8.12
N ALA A 46 -16.59 2.26 -8.75
CA ALA A 46 -16.99 1.26 -9.73
C ALA A 46 -16.04 1.22 -10.93
N LYS A 47 -15.61 2.40 -11.43
CA LYS A 47 -14.60 2.52 -12.48
C LYS A 47 -13.27 1.90 -12.10
N TYR A 48 -12.85 2.08 -10.86
CA TYR A 48 -11.64 1.44 -10.34
C TYR A 48 -11.79 -0.08 -10.26
N CYS A 49 -12.93 -0.59 -9.78
CA CYS A 49 -13.22 -2.02 -9.79
C CYS A 49 -13.18 -2.60 -11.21
N GLN A 50 -13.78 -1.90 -12.20
CA GLN A 50 -13.70 -2.31 -13.62
C GLN A 50 -12.26 -2.40 -14.11
N TYR A 51 -11.43 -1.40 -13.79
CA TYR A 51 -10.00 -1.43 -14.15
C TYR A 51 -9.29 -2.63 -13.54
N LEU A 52 -9.58 -2.96 -12.28
CA LEU A 52 -9.01 -4.13 -11.60
C LEU A 52 -9.54 -5.47 -12.15
N GLY A 53 -10.66 -5.46 -12.87
CA GLY A 53 -11.38 -6.68 -13.28
C GLY A 53 -12.19 -7.31 -12.12
N TYR A 54 -12.60 -6.50 -11.15
CA TYR A 54 -13.36 -6.91 -9.97
C TYR A 54 -14.83 -6.48 -10.08
N PRO A 55 -15.77 -7.27 -9.56
CA PRO A 55 -17.13 -6.79 -9.33
C PRO A 55 -17.12 -5.69 -8.28
N TYR A 56 -18.05 -4.75 -8.40
CA TYR A 56 -18.26 -3.67 -7.43
C TYR A 56 -19.47 -3.94 -6.55
N ALA A 57 -19.42 -3.46 -5.31
CA ALA A 57 -20.52 -3.52 -4.37
C ALA A 57 -21.48 -2.33 -4.57
N ASN A 58 -22.78 -2.56 -4.36
CA ASN A 58 -23.83 -1.55 -4.44
C ASN A 58 -24.24 -1.00 -3.07
N CYS A 59 -24.86 0.17 -3.07
CA CYS A 59 -25.36 0.87 -1.89
C CYS A 59 -26.81 0.43 -1.58
N THR A 60 -26.97 -0.79 -1.05
CA THR A 60 -28.27 -1.49 -0.99
C THR A 60 -29.13 -1.19 0.24
N THR A 61 -28.60 -0.52 1.24
CA THR A 61 -29.31 -0.27 2.51
C THR A 61 -29.75 1.18 2.63
N SER A 62 -28.82 2.12 2.54
CA SER A 62 -29.08 3.55 2.71
C SER A 62 -29.06 4.32 1.39
N GLY A 63 -28.62 3.71 0.30
CA GLY A 63 -28.36 4.37 -0.97
C GLY A 63 -27.06 5.18 -1.00
N TYR A 64 -26.25 5.14 0.06
CA TYR A 64 -24.99 5.85 0.18
C TYR A 64 -23.82 4.90 0.30
N VAL A 65 -22.63 5.34 -0.11
CA VAL A 65 -21.41 4.52 -0.16
C VAL A 65 -20.95 3.99 1.20
N LYS A 66 -21.44 4.52 2.31
CA LYS A 66 -21.25 3.93 3.64
C LYS A 66 -21.71 2.48 3.74
N ASP A 67 -22.68 2.08 2.89
CA ASP A 67 -23.19 0.70 2.83
C ASP A 67 -22.11 -0.26 2.37
N ILE A 68 -21.17 0.18 1.53
CA ILE A 68 -20.05 -0.65 1.05
C ILE A 68 -19.21 -1.11 2.23
N TRP A 69 -18.94 -0.23 3.20
CA TRP A 69 -18.20 -0.60 4.41
C TRP A 69 -19.08 -1.34 5.44
N ASN A 70 -20.29 -0.87 5.69
CA ASN A 70 -21.19 -1.46 6.67
C ASN A 70 -21.54 -2.91 6.32
N ASN A 71 -21.81 -3.21 5.05
CA ASN A 71 -22.23 -4.52 4.56
C ASN A 71 -21.05 -5.36 4.00
N ARG A 72 -19.80 -4.97 4.21
CA ARG A 72 -18.62 -5.55 3.56
C ARG A 72 -18.47 -7.07 3.74
N LYS A 73 -18.99 -7.61 4.82
CA LYS A 73 -18.96 -9.06 5.09
C LYS A 73 -19.93 -9.87 4.21
N THR A 74 -20.96 -9.22 3.66
CA THR A 74 -22.05 -9.86 2.92
C THR A 74 -22.20 -9.36 1.48
N ASN A 75 -21.71 -8.17 1.15
CA ASN A 75 -21.86 -7.54 -0.18
C ASN A 75 -20.82 -8.00 -1.22
N GLY A 76 -20.00 -8.99 -0.90
CA GLY A 76 -18.97 -9.52 -1.80
C GLY A 76 -17.64 -8.74 -1.80
N MET A 77 -17.54 -7.61 -1.09
CA MET A 77 -16.32 -6.79 -1.06
C MET A 77 -15.09 -7.61 -0.66
N LEU A 78 -15.19 -8.40 0.40
CA LEU A 78 -14.06 -9.19 0.92
C LEU A 78 -13.69 -10.41 0.06
N LYS A 79 -14.42 -10.69 -1.05
CA LYS A 79 -13.97 -11.69 -2.04
C LYS A 79 -12.75 -11.22 -2.80
N ASN A 80 -12.66 -9.92 -3.11
CA ASN A 80 -11.62 -9.33 -3.96
C ASN A 80 -10.71 -8.33 -3.23
N PHE A 81 -11.07 -7.94 -2.01
CA PHE A 81 -10.31 -6.98 -1.20
C PHE A 81 -10.00 -7.56 0.18
N VAL A 82 -8.94 -7.07 0.80
CA VAL A 82 -8.63 -7.30 2.22
C VAL A 82 -8.79 -6.00 3.00
N GLU A 83 -9.24 -6.11 4.24
CA GLU A 83 -9.30 -4.95 5.15
C GLU A 83 -7.90 -4.61 5.64
N VAL A 84 -7.56 -3.31 5.62
CA VAL A 84 -6.28 -2.79 6.09
C VAL A 84 -6.50 -1.57 6.97
N GLU A 85 -5.73 -1.45 8.05
CA GLU A 85 -5.74 -0.27 8.93
C GLU A 85 -4.79 0.81 8.42
N ILE A 86 -3.70 0.42 7.76
CA ILE A 86 -2.69 1.32 7.20
C ILE A 86 -2.81 1.31 5.68
N MET A 87 -3.21 2.45 5.13
CA MET A 87 -3.43 2.60 3.69
C MET A 87 -2.13 2.68 2.91
N GLN A 88 -2.15 2.08 1.71
CA GLN A 88 -1.14 2.20 0.66
C GLN A 88 -1.79 2.74 -0.63
N PRO A 89 -1.01 3.34 -1.55
CA PRO A 89 -1.55 3.80 -2.84
C PRO A 89 -2.36 2.72 -3.55
N GLY A 90 -3.62 3.06 -3.91
CA GLY A 90 -4.57 2.14 -4.51
C GLY A 90 -5.57 1.51 -3.52
N ASP A 91 -5.44 1.72 -2.21
CA ASP A 91 -6.44 1.27 -1.24
C ASP A 91 -7.69 2.16 -1.31
N ILE A 92 -8.86 1.55 -1.16
CA ILE A 92 -10.15 2.22 -1.19
C ILE A 92 -10.55 2.59 0.24
N ALA A 93 -10.75 3.87 0.50
CA ALA A 93 -11.27 4.38 1.76
C ALA A 93 -12.74 4.77 1.62
N VAL A 94 -13.55 4.38 2.59
CA VAL A 94 -14.92 4.85 2.77
C VAL A 94 -14.94 5.85 3.92
N PHE A 95 -15.63 6.97 3.72
CA PHE A 95 -15.68 8.08 4.66
C PHE A 95 -17.06 8.17 5.32
N LYS A 96 -17.05 8.48 6.61
CA LYS A 96 -18.24 8.77 7.40
C LYS A 96 -18.79 10.16 7.05
N GLU A 97 -19.99 10.44 7.50
CA GLU A 97 -20.50 11.80 7.54
C GLU A 97 -19.65 12.64 8.51
N VAL A 98 -19.03 13.69 7.98
CA VAL A 98 -18.24 14.65 8.74
C VAL A 98 -18.49 16.05 8.20
N LYS A 99 -19.04 16.92 9.05
CA LYS A 99 -19.37 18.32 8.70
C LYS A 99 -18.13 19.04 8.11
N GLY A 100 -18.31 19.65 6.98
CA GLY A 100 -17.27 20.40 6.26
C GLY A 100 -16.35 19.54 5.37
N TRP A 101 -16.46 18.20 5.43
CA TRP A 101 -15.66 17.29 4.61
C TRP A 101 -16.51 16.37 3.74
N THR A 102 -17.36 15.58 4.37
CA THR A 102 -18.21 14.58 3.72
C THR A 102 -19.63 14.70 4.27
N PRO A 103 -20.55 15.39 3.58
CA PRO A 103 -21.87 15.73 4.14
C PRO A 103 -22.77 14.52 4.41
N LEU A 104 -22.57 13.38 3.72
CA LEU A 104 -23.35 12.15 3.95
C LEU A 104 -22.43 10.95 4.12
N SER A 105 -21.70 10.62 3.10
CA SER A 105 -20.59 9.65 3.06
C SER A 105 -19.84 9.83 1.76
N HIS A 106 -18.63 9.31 1.68
CA HIS A 106 -17.81 9.40 0.48
C HIS A 106 -16.98 8.13 0.31
N ILE A 107 -16.50 7.89 -0.91
CA ILE A 107 -15.56 6.81 -1.22
C ILE A 107 -14.51 7.34 -2.19
N ALA A 108 -13.24 7.08 -1.89
CA ALA A 108 -12.13 7.49 -2.72
C ALA A 108 -10.93 6.56 -2.55
N ILE A 109 -9.96 6.66 -3.44
CA ILE A 109 -8.80 5.80 -3.52
C ILE A 109 -7.60 6.54 -2.94
N PHE A 110 -6.90 5.94 -2.00
CA PHE A 110 -5.74 6.54 -1.35
C PHE A 110 -4.57 6.70 -2.32
N VAL A 111 -3.97 7.88 -2.36
CA VAL A 111 -2.83 8.22 -3.20
C VAL A 111 -1.54 8.26 -2.40
N LYS A 112 -1.52 9.00 -1.31
CA LYS A 112 -0.36 9.14 -0.42
C LYS A 112 -0.71 9.75 0.92
N ASP A 113 0.13 9.46 1.92
CA ASP A 113 0.12 10.14 3.20
C ASP A 113 0.66 11.57 3.06
N LEU A 114 -0.09 12.54 3.56
CA LEU A 114 0.32 13.95 3.65
C LEU A 114 0.87 14.30 5.03
N ARG A 115 0.94 13.31 5.95
CA ARG A 115 1.27 13.49 7.36
C ARG A 115 0.24 14.32 8.14
N ASN A 116 0.50 14.53 9.44
CA ASN A 116 -0.38 15.35 10.30
C ASN A 116 -1.86 14.95 10.29
N GLY A 117 -2.16 13.63 10.13
CA GLY A 117 -3.51 13.10 10.17
C GLY A 117 -4.30 13.24 8.86
N TYR A 118 -3.64 13.54 7.73
CA TYR A 118 -4.28 13.69 6.42
C TYR A 118 -3.68 12.79 5.36
N GLY A 119 -4.54 12.35 4.43
CA GLY A 119 -4.16 11.68 3.18
C GLY A 119 -4.62 12.45 1.95
N LEU A 120 -3.97 12.19 0.82
CA LEU A 120 -4.42 12.60 -0.52
C LEU A 120 -5.22 11.44 -1.12
N PHE A 121 -6.40 11.74 -1.67
CA PHE A 121 -7.31 10.72 -2.21
C PHE A 121 -7.79 11.09 -3.60
N LEU A 122 -7.76 10.14 -4.50
CA LEU A 122 -8.29 10.21 -5.87
C LEU A 122 -9.76 9.77 -5.87
N GLY A 123 -10.66 10.59 -6.38
CA GLY A 123 -12.09 10.24 -6.46
C GLY A 123 -12.88 11.18 -7.35
N GLN A 124 -14.16 10.89 -7.51
CA GLN A 124 -15.12 11.75 -8.21
C GLN A 124 -16.05 12.44 -7.23
N ASN A 125 -16.69 13.50 -7.70
CA ASN A 125 -17.65 14.31 -6.93
C ASN A 125 -17.05 14.79 -5.60
N GLN A 126 -15.84 15.31 -5.66
CA GLN A 126 -15.11 15.87 -4.54
C GLN A 126 -14.37 17.15 -4.96
N GLY A 127 -14.21 18.11 -4.04
CA GLY A 127 -13.37 19.30 -4.26
C GLY A 127 -13.79 20.22 -5.42
N GLY A 128 -15.04 20.16 -5.88
CA GLY A 128 -15.58 21.10 -6.88
C GLY A 128 -15.12 20.89 -8.33
N ALA A 129 -14.59 19.73 -8.69
CA ALA A 129 -14.11 19.41 -10.05
C ALA A 129 -15.21 18.96 -11.01
N ASN A 130 -16.43 19.51 -10.91
CA ASN A 130 -17.59 19.18 -11.76
C ASN A 130 -17.88 17.66 -11.87
N GLY A 131 -17.64 16.93 -10.79
CA GLY A 131 -17.80 15.48 -10.75
C GLY A 131 -16.64 14.67 -11.38
N ASN A 132 -15.66 15.30 -11.99
CA ASN A 132 -14.52 14.60 -12.58
C ASN A 132 -13.54 14.10 -11.52
N PHE A 133 -12.77 13.06 -11.87
CA PHE A 133 -11.69 12.58 -11.02
C PHE A 133 -10.68 13.69 -10.73
N ASN A 134 -10.46 13.91 -9.45
CA ASN A 134 -9.45 14.83 -8.94
C ASN A 134 -8.84 14.29 -7.65
N GLU A 135 -7.82 14.95 -7.15
CA GLU A 135 -7.16 14.59 -5.91
C GLU A 135 -7.47 15.61 -4.82
N VAL A 136 -8.05 15.14 -3.72
CA VAL A 136 -8.45 15.97 -2.59
C VAL A 136 -7.80 15.45 -1.31
N LYS A 137 -7.40 16.40 -0.45
CA LYS A 137 -6.91 16.14 0.90
C LYS A 137 -8.09 15.87 1.81
N PHE A 138 -8.08 14.70 2.50
CA PHE A 138 -9.05 14.36 3.55
C PHE A 138 -8.35 13.98 4.85
N PRO A 139 -8.95 14.29 6.02
CA PRO A 139 -8.45 13.80 7.30
C PRO A 139 -8.74 12.32 7.49
N TYR A 140 -7.82 11.56 8.06
CA TYR A 140 -8.04 10.15 8.40
C TYR A 140 -9.16 9.96 9.43
N SER A 141 -9.43 10.94 10.28
CA SER A 141 -10.55 10.89 11.23
C SER A 141 -11.93 10.80 10.54
N ALA A 142 -12.04 11.18 9.27
CA ALA A 142 -13.25 11.06 8.48
C ALA A 142 -13.44 9.65 7.88
N THR A 143 -12.41 8.80 7.81
CA THR A 143 -12.54 7.44 7.27
C THR A 143 -13.20 6.50 8.28
N PHE A 144 -13.78 5.40 7.79
CA PHE A 144 -14.08 4.25 8.64
C PHE A 144 -12.78 3.62 9.16
N ALA A 145 -12.90 2.68 10.12
CA ALA A 145 -11.75 2.11 10.82
C ALA A 145 -10.76 1.37 9.91
N THR A 146 -11.25 0.80 8.80
CA THR A 146 -10.44 0.06 7.84
C THR A 146 -10.69 0.56 6.41
N ALA A 147 -9.69 0.44 5.56
CA ALA A 147 -9.76 0.61 4.11
C ALA A 147 -9.70 -0.76 3.43
N PHE A 148 -9.87 -0.79 2.12
CA PHE A 148 -9.92 -2.02 1.32
C PHE A 148 -8.77 -2.05 0.31
N ARG A 149 -7.86 -2.98 0.48
CA ARG A 149 -6.75 -3.22 -0.45
C ARG A 149 -7.17 -4.25 -1.49
N PRO A 150 -7.05 -3.98 -2.80
CA PRO A 150 -7.21 -5.00 -3.83
C PRO A 150 -6.31 -6.22 -3.57
N LYS A 151 -6.86 -7.44 -3.58
CA LYS A 151 -6.07 -8.66 -3.33
C LYS A 151 -4.91 -8.83 -4.30
N MET A 152 -5.04 -8.38 -5.55
CA MET A 152 -3.94 -8.38 -6.50
C MET A 152 -2.77 -7.49 -6.05
N PHE A 153 -3.02 -6.44 -5.26
CA PHE A 153 -1.97 -5.60 -4.67
C PHE A 153 -1.53 -6.13 -3.31
N ALA A 154 -2.41 -6.81 -2.55
CA ALA A 154 -2.04 -7.47 -1.32
C ALA A 154 -1.02 -8.58 -1.59
N ASN A 155 -1.31 -9.43 -2.58
CA ASN A 155 -0.40 -10.52 -2.97
C ASN A 155 0.91 -10.03 -3.58
N SER A 156 0.89 -8.92 -4.33
CA SER A 156 2.11 -8.32 -4.89
C SER A 156 2.93 -7.52 -3.87
N SER A 157 2.28 -6.96 -2.83
CA SER A 157 2.95 -6.15 -1.82
C SER A 157 3.40 -6.93 -0.59
N GLU A 158 2.62 -7.90 -0.12
CA GLU A 158 2.99 -8.73 1.04
C GLU A 158 3.98 -9.83 0.68
N THR A 159 3.84 -10.47 -0.48
CA THR A 159 4.81 -11.49 -0.94
C THR A 159 6.16 -10.85 -1.24
N VAL A 160 6.20 -9.74 -1.99
CA VAL A 160 7.46 -9.06 -2.33
C VAL A 160 8.08 -8.32 -1.14
N LEU A 161 7.25 -7.77 -0.22
CA LEU A 161 7.77 -7.05 0.96
C LEU A 161 8.21 -7.98 2.10
N ASN A 162 7.72 -9.21 2.13
CA ASN A 162 8.06 -10.20 3.15
C ASN A 162 8.84 -11.39 2.58
N GLU A 163 9.11 -11.44 1.26
CA GLU A 163 9.96 -12.47 0.69
C GLU A 163 11.34 -12.46 1.34
N ILE A 164 11.70 -13.63 1.85
CA ILE A 164 13.03 -13.92 2.33
C ILE A 164 13.87 -14.28 1.11
N PRO A 165 14.88 -13.48 0.76
CA PRO A 165 15.73 -13.81 -0.40
C PRO A 165 16.45 -15.16 -0.22
N ASN A 166 16.77 -15.83 -1.31
CA ASN A 166 17.46 -17.13 -1.28
C ASN A 166 18.82 -17.10 -0.57
N ASP A 167 19.49 -15.92 -0.54
CA ASP A 167 20.75 -15.68 0.16
C ASP A 167 20.57 -15.20 1.61
N PHE A 168 19.35 -15.29 2.16
CA PHE A 168 19.04 -14.90 3.52
C PHE A 168 19.60 -15.88 4.54
N ILE A 169 20.40 -15.38 5.45
CA ILE A 169 20.96 -16.13 6.56
C ILE A 169 20.09 -15.86 7.79
N LYS A 170 19.43 -16.90 8.31
CA LYS A 170 18.63 -16.78 9.54
C LYS A 170 19.54 -16.57 10.74
N GLU A 171 19.27 -15.55 11.52
CA GLU A 171 19.97 -15.23 12.74
C GLU A 171 19.02 -14.42 13.64
N SER A 172 18.89 -14.79 14.90
CA SER A 172 18.09 -14.04 15.87
C SER A 172 18.99 -13.36 16.86
N ALA A 173 19.10 -12.04 16.77
CA ALA A 173 19.91 -11.24 17.68
C ALA A 173 19.33 -9.82 17.79
N THR A 174 19.94 -9.00 18.65
CA THR A 174 19.60 -7.58 18.80
C THR A 174 20.76 -6.74 18.31
N PHE A 175 20.45 -5.83 17.38
CA PHE A 175 21.38 -4.80 16.95
C PHE A 175 21.22 -3.55 17.80
N TYR A 176 22.33 -2.99 18.26
CA TYR A 176 22.44 -1.74 19.00
C TYR A 176 23.15 -0.71 18.13
N CYS A 177 22.44 0.31 17.69
CA CYS A 177 22.98 1.34 16.79
C CYS A 177 23.95 2.27 17.52
N ASN A 178 25.12 2.52 16.92
CA ASN A 178 26.17 3.41 17.49
C ASN A 178 26.55 4.55 16.53
N VAL A 179 25.73 4.80 15.51
CA VAL A 179 25.96 5.89 14.53
C VAL A 179 24.76 6.85 14.50
N ASP A 180 24.96 8.05 13.96
CA ASP A 180 23.98 9.13 14.01
C ASP A 180 22.70 8.79 13.24
N LYS A 181 22.80 8.02 12.13
CA LYS A 181 21.62 7.68 11.33
C LYS A 181 21.83 6.51 10.39
N ILE A 182 20.90 5.55 10.41
CA ILE A 182 20.78 4.49 9.42
C ILE A 182 19.35 4.47 8.88
N ASN A 183 19.18 4.66 7.59
CA ASN A 183 17.85 4.62 6.96
C ASN A 183 17.30 3.18 6.88
N ILE A 184 16.01 3.04 7.15
CA ILE A 184 15.28 1.80 6.97
C ILE A 184 14.70 1.74 5.55
N ARG A 185 14.82 0.57 4.91
CA ARG A 185 14.41 0.34 3.52
C ARG A 185 13.46 -0.85 3.40
N ARG A 186 12.76 -0.91 2.28
CA ARG A 186 11.84 -2.01 1.92
C ARG A 186 12.55 -3.20 1.24
N ALA A 187 13.81 -3.05 0.87
CA ALA A 187 14.63 -4.09 0.25
C ALA A 187 16.10 -3.92 0.68
N PRO A 188 16.91 -4.99 0.70
CA PRO A 188 18.33 -4.95 1.05
C PRO A 188 19.17 -4.41 -0.12
N SER A 189 18.97 -3.14 -0.46
CA SER A 189 19.63 -2.44 -1.55
C SER A 189 19.70 -0.94 -1.26
N LEU A 190 20.79 -0.29 -1.65
CA LEU A 190 20.94 1.17 -1.59
C LEU A 190 19.89 1.90 -2.45
N LYS A 191 19.32 1.23 -3.46
CA LYS A 191 18.19 1.70 -4.27
C LYS A 191 16.83 1.32 -3.69
N GLY A 192 16.78 0.50 -2.64
CA GLY A 192 15.56 0.09 -1.96
C GLY A 192 14.78 1.31 -1.43
N LYS A 193 13.45 1.30 -1.65
CA LYS A 193 12.57 2.40 -1.22
C LYS A 193 12.73 2.66 0.29
N LEU A 194 12.94 3.91 0.67
CA LEU A 194 12.98 4.33 2.07
C LEU A 194 11.59 4.18 2.71
N THR A 195 11.56 3.75 3.98
CA THR A 195 10.31 3.70 4.78
C THR A 195 9.91 5.07 5.32
N GLY A 196 10.86 5.98 5.44
CA GLY A 196 10.72 7.26 6.13
C GLY A 196 11.21 7.21 7.59
N ASP A 197 11.41 6.02 8.14
CA ASP A 197 11.97 5.80 9.47
C ASP A 197 13.50 5.54 9.40
N TRP A 198 14.18 5.69 10.52
CA TRP A 198 15.63 5.45 10.66
C TRP A 198 15.97 4.96 12.07
N TYR A 199 17.18 4.46 12.24
CA TYR A 199 17.81 4.18 13.53
C TYR A 199 18.94 5.16 13.78
N GLU A 200 19.12 5.57 15.02
CA GLU A 200 20.18 6.45 15.48
C GLU A 200 20.85 5.89 16.75
N ASN A 201 21.94 6.52 17.16
CA ASN A 201 22.71 6.09 18.31
C ASN A 201 21.84 5.82 19.55
N GLY A 202 22.03 4.66 20.16
CA GLY A 202 21.27 4.17 21.33
C GLY A 202 19.98 3.41 20.98
N MET A 203 19.48 3.46 19.73
CA MET A 203 18.32 2.66 19.32
C MET A 203 18.68 1.20 19.10
N THR A 204 17.72 0.31 19.37
CA THR A 204 17.90 -1.14 19.25
C THR A 204 16.80 -1.79 18.42
N VAL A 205 17.12 -2.87 17.71
CA VAL A 205 16.16 -3.70 17.01
C VAL A 205 16.52 -5.18 17.11
N LYS A 206 15.50 -6.00 17.41
CA LYS A 206 15.60 -7.46 17.22
C LYS A 206 15.38 -7.76 15.74
N TYR A 207 16.28 -8.55 15.17
CA TYR A 207 16.21 -8.97 13.76
C TYR A 207 16.17 -10.51 13.67
N ASP A 208 15.66 -11.02 12.53
CA ASP A 208 15.45 -12.45 12.29
C ASP A 208 16.39 -13.04 11.24
N GLY A 209 17.30 -12.22 10.70
CA GLY A 209 18.32 -12.65 9.77
C GLY A 209 18.91 -11.50 8.97
N TYR A 210 19.81 -11.85 8.06
CA TYR A 210 20.55 -10.87 7.26
C TYR A 210 20.91 -11.39 5.87
N VAL A 211 21.30 -10.46 4.99
CA VAL A 211 21.97 -10.75 3.71
C VAL A 211 23.23 -9.91 3.57
N LYS A 212 24.13 -10.33 2.67
CA LYS A 212 25.35 -9.60 2.30
C LYS A 212 25.22 -9.13 0.86
N ARG A 213 24.95 -7.83 0.65
CA ARG A 213 24.70 -7.27 -0.69
C ARG A 213 25.27 -5.86 -0.82
N GLU A 214 25.68 -5.50 -2.03
CA GLU A 214 26.16 -4.16 -2.38
C GLU A 214 27.26 -3.63 -1.44
N GLY A 215 28.11 -4.53 -0.91
CA GLY A 215 29.18 -4.17 0.01
C GLY A 215 28.75 -3.97 1.46
N TYR A 216 27.51 -4.32 1.84
CA TYR A 216 26.98 -4.15 3.18
C TYR A 216 26.39 -5.43 3.75
N VAL A 217 26.36 -5.50 5.11
CA VAL A 217 25.46 -6.42 5.84
C VAL A 217 24.12 -5.72 6.03
N TRP A 218 23.05 -6.38 5.57
CA TRP A 218 21.67 -5.91 5.69
C TRP A 218 20.93 -6.81 6.66
N ILE A 219 20.64 -6.33 7.88
CA ILE A 219 19.75 -7.04 8.80
C ILE A 219 18.29 -6.80 8.42
N SER A 220 17.43 -7.73 8.84
CA SER A 220 16.01 -7.69 8.53
C SER A 220 15.14 -8.09 9.71
N TRP A 221 13.95 -7.51 9.77
CA TRP A 221 12.90 -7.84 10.75
C TRP A 221 11.52 -7.52 10.21
N ILE A 222 10.49 -8.12 10.83
CA ILE A 222 9.11 -7.73 10.57
C ILE A 222 8.76 -6.56 11.49
N SER A 223 8.39 -5.43 10.91
CA SER A 223 7.98 -4.25 11.66
C SER A 223 6.66 -4.51 12.39
N ALA A 224 6.65 -4.38 13.72
CA ALA A 224 5.43 -4.49 14.52
C ALA A 224 4.37 -3.44 14.16
N LYS A 225 4.80 -2.29 13.62
CA LYS A 225 3.91 -1.18 13.22
C LYS A 225 3.19 -1.46 11.90
N THR A 226 3.81 -2.17 10.95
CA THR A 226 3.30 -2.30 9.58
C THR A 226 3.09 -3.74 9.11
N GLY A 227 3.56 -4.74 9.86
CA GLY A 227 3.57 -6.14 9.43
C GLY A 227 4.54 -6.44 8.26
N ASN A 228 5.25 -5.45 7.76
CA ASN A 228 6.13 -5.59 6.60
C ASN A 228 7.59 -5.84 7.02
N ARG A 229 8.32 -6.58 6.16
CA ARG A 229 9.77 -6.76 6.31
C ARG A 229 10.50 -5.45 6.05
N HIS A 230 11.37 -5.10 6.99
CA HIS A 230 12.27 -3.97 6.92
C HIS A 230 13.70 -4.44 6.77
N TRP A 231 14.54 -3.58 6.18
CA TRP A 231 15.95 -3.83 5.95
C TRP A 231 16.77 -2.62 6.34
N MET A 232 17.93 -2.87 6.93
CA MET A 232 18.85 -1.83 7.35
C MET A 232 20.29 -2.28 7.15
N ALA A 233 21.11 -1.44 6.47
CA ALA A 233 22.54 -1.67 6.36
C ALA A 233 23.22 -1.38 7.70
N VAL A 234 23.91 -2.37 8.29
CA VAL A 234 24.47 -2.27 9.64
C VAL A 234 25.99 -2.36 9.67
N GLY A 235 26.63 -2.31 8.52
CA GLY A 235 28.08 -2.25 8.42
C GLY A 235 28.58 -2.59 7.02
N GLU A 236 29.85 -2.23 6.76
CA GLU A 236 30.51 -2.43 5.47
C GLU A 236 31.26 -3.76 5.43
N LEU A 237 31.17 -4.45 4.29
CA LEU A 237 31.89 -5.69 4.02
C LEU A 237 33.28 -5.39 3.43
N ASN A 238 34.30 -6.13 3.88
CA ASN A 238 35.57 -6.19 3.20
C ASN A 238 35.51 -7.13 1.97
N LYS A 239 36.64 -7.26 1.24
CA LYS A 239 36.76 -8.12 0.05
C LYS A 239 36.46 -9.60 0.36
N ASN A 240 36.63 -10.04 1.60
CA ASN A 240 36.40 -11.42 2.05
C ASN A 240 34.97 -11.62 2.59
N GLY A 241 34.09 -10.60 2.53
CA GLY A 241 32.72 -10.67 2.98
C GLY A 241 32.53 -10.60 4.51
N TYR A 242 33.53 -10.09 5.24
CA TYR A 242 33.41 -9.84 6.68
C TYR A 242 32.96 -8.39 6.95
N ASN A 243 32.11 -8.21 7.94
CA ASN A 243 31.71 -6.89 8.45
C ASN A 243 32.87 -6.27 9.23
N THR A 244 33.63 -5.41 8.61
CA THR A 244 34.83 -4.79 9.22
C THR A 244 34.60 -3.38 9.73
N LYS A 245 33.45 -2.77 9.37
CA LYS A 245 33.02 -1.47 9.87
C LYS A 245 31.55 -1.55 10.32
N PRO A 246 31.30 -2.20 11.46
CA PRO A 246 29.94 -2.29 11.98
C PRO A 246 29.45 -0.92 12.45
N TYR A 247 28.19 -0.61 12.18
CA TYR A 247 27.52 0.60 12.62
C TYR A 247 26.89 0.48 14.02
N GLY A 248 27.22 -0.60 14.72
CA GLY A 248 26.75 -0.91 16.05
C GLY A 248 27.26 -2.25 16.56
N THR A 249 26.67 -2.74 17.63
CA THR A 249 26.99 -4.02 18.24
C THR A 249 25.83 -5.00 18.13
N PHE A 250 26.15 -6.29 18.15
CA PHE A 250 25.18 -7.38 18.04
C PHE A 250 25.22 -8.26 19.32
N LYS A 251 24.05 -8.60 19.87
CA LYS A 251 23.92 -9.44 21.08
C LYS A 251 22.76 -10.43 20.92
#